data_968ba38f67faf615cf12c0ce4bd7aae0
#
_entry.id   968ba38f67faf615cf12c0ce4bd7aae0
#
_cell.length_a   1.000
_cell.length_b   1.000
_cell.length_c   1.000
_cell.angle_alpha   90.00
_cell.angle_beta   90.00
_cell.angle_gamma   90.00
#
_symmetry.space_group_name_H-M   'P 1'
#
loop_
_entity.id
_entity.type
_entity.pdbx_description
1 polymer ?
#
loop_
_entity_poly.entity_id
_entity_poly.type
_entity_poly.pdbx_seq_one_letter_code
_entity_poly.pdbx_strand_id
1 'polypeptide(L)'
;MQISPEILPRIIQAIAEAIEKNAEAVTQLDQAIGDGDHVVNLQRGIHALQAQSAEIGQLDWAVVMQKIGMTLMSTVGGASGSLYGTLFVTIGKALRDKTADLPAFAAAFAQGVESVKLRGKADAGEKTMLDVLIPAAQSLQNSADASISLQELLADVTHAAETGVEATRKMLATKGRASFLGERSLGHIDAGAKTAQLMIAAIAAVIASSGAPT
;
A
#
# COMPACT_ATOMS: atom_id res chain seq x y z
N MET A 1 -8.49 -7.96 -18.00
CA MET A 1 -7.35 -8.84 -17.62
C MET A 1 -7.64 -9.40 -16.26
N GLN A 2 -7.48 -10.70 -16.06
CA GLN A 2 -7.54 -11.34 -14.75
C GLN A 2 -6.13 -11.75 -14.34
N ILE A 3 -5.74 -11.44 -13.11
CA ILE A 3 -4.46 -11.86 -12.53
C ILE A 3 -4.78 -12.99 -11.53
N SER A 4 -4.10 -14.13 -11.68
CA SER A 4 -4.24 -15.25 -10.74
C SER A 4 -3.63 -14.90 -9.37
N PRO A 5 -4.26 -15.29 -8.24
CA PRO A 5 -3.65 -15.16 -6.92
C PRO A 5 -2.31 -15.89 -6.75
N GLU A 6 -2.00 -16.85 -7.60
CA GLU A 6 -0.70 -17.55 -7.64
C GLU A 6 0.52 -16.61 -7.78
N ILE A 7 0.30 -15.37 -8.24
CA ILE A 7 1.33 -14.32 -8.30
C ILE A 7 1.73 -13.81 -6.90
N LEU A 8 0.91 -14.05 -5.88
CA LEU A 8 1.06 -13.47 -4.56
C LEU A 8 2.43 -13.71 -3.90
N PRO A 9 3.02 -14.92 -3.94
CA PRO A 9 4.36 -15.14 -3.37
C PRO A 9 5.41 -14.22 -3.99
N ARG A 10 5.34 -13.97 -5.30
CA ARG A 10 6.25 -13.06 -6.00
C ARG A 10 6.03 -11.60 -5.58
N ILE A 11 4.78 -11.20 -5.40
CA ILE A 11 4.44 -9.85 -4.93
C ILE A 11 4.97 -9.64 -3.51
N ILE A 12 4.72 -10.56 -2.59
CA ILE A 12 5.17 -10.45 -1.20
C ILE A 12 6.70 -10.42 -1.12
N GLN A 13 7.37 -11.25 -1.93
CA GLN A 13 8.82 -11.26 -2.00
C GLN A 13 9.38 -9.92 -2.52
N ALA A 14 8.81 -9.38 -3.60
CA ALA A 14 9.23 -8.09 -4.15
C ALA A 14 9.01 -6.93 -3.17
N ILE A 15 7.91 -6.95 -2.41
CA ILE A 15 7.66 -5.97 -1.34
C ILE A 15 8.72 -6.12 -0.24
N ALA A 16 9.03 -7.34 0.19
CA ALA A 16 10.06 -7.61 1.20
C ALA A 16 11.41 -7.03 0.79
N GLU A 17 11.84 -7.31 -0.44
CA GLU A 17 13.10 -6.83 -1.00
C GLU A 17 13.13 -5.29 -1.13
N ALA A 18 12.02 -4.68 -1.57
CA ALA A 18 11.91 -3.23 -1.69
C ALA A 18 12.00 -2.53 -0.32
N ILE A 19 11.34 -3.08 0.70
CA ILE A 19 11.39 -2.53 2.07
C ILE A 19 12.78 -2.75 2.68
N GLU A 20 13.37 -3.93 2.54
CA GLU A 20 14.72 -4.22 3.07
C GLU A 20 15.77 -3.32 2.45
N LYS A 21 15.77 -3.17 1.11
CA LYS A 21 16.71 -2.29 0.38
C LYS A 21 16.62 -0.84 0.84
N ASN A 22 15.46 -0.38 1.28
CA ASN A 22 15.22 1.00 1.69
C ASN A 22 15.10 1.15 3.22
N ALA A 23 15.37 0.10 4.00
CA ALA A 23 15.11 0.05 5.44
C ALA A 23 15.80 1.18 6.19
N GLU A 24 17.09 1.42 5.94
CA GLU A 24 17.85 2.48 6.59
C GLU A 24 17.27 3.88 6.27
N ALA A 25 17.02 4.16 4.99
CA ALA A 25 16.49 5.44 4.57
C ALA A 25 15.11 5.72 5.17
N VAL A 26 14.21 4.72 5.18
CA VAL A 26 12.87 4.87 5.78
C VAL A 26 12.96 5.01 7.30
N THR A 27 13.87 4.29 7.96
CA THR A 27 14.10 4.43 9.40
C THR A 27 14.56 5.85 9.75
N GLN A 28 15.47 6.44 8.96
CA GLN A 28 15.89 7.83 9.13
C GLN A 28 14.72 8.82 8.96
N LEU A 29 13.83 8.59 7.98
CA LEU A 29 12.62 9.41 7.82
C LEU A 29 11.71 9.31 9.05
N ASP A 30 11.50 8.11 9.57
CA ASP A 30 10.68 7.91 10.76
C ASP A 30 11.33 8.49 12.02
N GLN A 31 12.64 8.35 12.19
CA GLN A 31 13.37 8.96 13.31
C GLN A 31 13.33 10.49 13.29
N ALA A 32 13.25 11.10 12.11
CA ALA A 32 13.20 12.56 11.99
C ALA A 32 11.88 13.16 12.53
N ILE A 33 10.75 12.46 12.37
CA ILE A 33 9.41 12.96 12.73
C ILE A 33 8.52 11.92 13.45
N GLY A 34 9.06 10.76 13.81
CA GLY A 34 8.36 9.65 14.47
C GLY A 34 9.18 9.05 15.62
N ASP A 35 9.09 7.73 15.79
CA ASP A 35 9.80 6.97 16.84
C ASP A 35 10.78 5.92 16.31
N GLY A 36 10.92 5.81 14.99
CA GLY A 36 11.91 4.95 14.33
C GLY A 36 11.55 3.47 14.30
N ASP A 37 10.34 3.07 14.65
CA ASP A 37 9.94 1.66 14.72
C ASP A 37 9.13 1.17 13.49
N HIS A 38 8.80 2.06 12.57
CA HIS A 38 7.90 1.79 11.43
C HIS A 38 8.38 0.63 10.56
N VAL A 39 9.66 0.62 10.16
CA VAL A 39 10.23 -0.44 9.30
C VAL A 39 10.21 -1.79 9.99
N VAL A 40 10.65 -1.85 11.25
CA VAL A 40 10.69 -3.10 12.02
C VAL A 40 9.29 -3.69 12.19
N ASN A 41 8.31 -2.84 12.47
CA ASN A 41 6.90 -3.26 12.58
C ASN A 41 6.37 -3.79 11.25
N LEU A 42 6.68 -3.12 10.12
CA LEU A 42 6.24 -3.54 8.80
C LEU A 42 6.90 -4.85 8.36
N GLN A 43 8.22 -5.00 8.57
CA GLN A 43 8.96 -6.23 8.27
C GLN A 43 8.39 -7.44 9.01
N ARG A 44 7.95 -7.29 10.26
CA ARG A 44 7.30 -8.37 11.01
C ARG A 44 6.03 -8.87 10.31
N GLY A 45 5.22 -7.95 9.78
CA GLY A 45 4.03 -8.33 9.00
C GLY A 45 4.38 -8.99 7.67
N ILE A 46 5.38 -8.46 6.95
CA ILE A 46 5.85 -9.02 5.68
C ILE A 46 6.38 -10.46 5.89
N HIS A 47 7.20 -10.71 6.90
CA HIS A 47 7.70 -12.05 7.21
C HIS A 47 6.55 -13.04 7.53
N ALA A 48 5.53 -12.59 8.27
CA ALA A 48 4.35 -13.41 8.54
C ALA A 48 3.57 -13.75 7.26
N LEU A 49 3.49 -12.82 6.31
CA LEU A 49 2.88 -13.06 5.00
C LEU A 49 3.73 -13.98 4.12
N GLN A 50 5.06 -13.84 4.13
CA GLN A 50 5.96 -14.73 3.40
C GLN A 50 5.78 -16.18 3.83
N ALA A 51 5.68 -16.43 5.14
CA ALA A 51 5.53 -17.78 5.71
C ALA A 51 4.26 -18.52 5.23
N GLN A 52 3.21 -17.81 4.83
CA GLN A 52 1.93 -18.39 4.40
C GLN A 52 1.59 -18.08 2.93
N SER A 53 2.46 -17.38 2.20
CA SER A 53 2.17 -16.85 0.87
C SER A 53 1.79 -17.92 -0.16
N ALA A 54 2.46 -19.06 -0.14
CA ALA A 54 2.18 -20.17 -1.05
C ALA A 54 0.79 -20.79 -0.81
N GLU A 55 0.37 -20.93 0.46
CA GLU A 55 -0.95 -21.44 0.83
C GLU A 55 -2.06 -20.47 0.44
N ILE A 56 -1.93 -19.20 0.85
CA ILE A 56 -2.98 -18.21 0.57
C ILE A 56 -3.08 -17.85 -0.90
N GLY A 57 -2.01 -17.98 -1.68
CA GLY A 57 -2.00 -17.78 -3.14
C GLY A 57 -2.83 -18.80 -3.92
N GLN A 58 -3.27 -19.90 -3.29
CA GLN A 58 -4.16 -20.89 -3.90
C GLN A 58 -5.66 -20.58 -3.69
N LEU A 59 -5.97 -19.51 -2.97
CA LEU A 59 -7.33 -19.09 -2.64
C LEU A 59 -7.82 -18.02 -3.62
N ASP A 60 -9.13 -17.76 -3.64
CA ASP A 60 -9.66 -16.62 -4.39
C ASP A 60 -9.23 -15.27 -3.80
N TRP A 61 -9.22 -14.21 -4.63
CA TRP A 61 -8.75 -12.89 -4.23
C TRP A 61 -9.48 -12.31 -3.02
N ALA A 62 -10.77 -12.57 -2.86
CA ALA A 62 -11.53 -12.05 -1.72
C ALA A 62 -11.02 -12.64 -0.39
N VAL A 63 -10.74 -13.94 -0.38
CA VAL A 63 -10.18 -14.64 0.79
C VAL A 63 -8.71 -14.26 1.01
N VAL A 64 -7.92 -14.17 -0.07
CA VAL A 64 -6.52 -13.70 -0.02
C VAL A 64 -6.42 -12.35 0.68
N MET A 65 -7.19 -11.36 0.24
CA MET A 65 -7.16 -10.02 0.80
C MET A 65 -7.58 -10.00 2.27
N GLN A 66 -8.61 -10.78 2.65
CA GLN A 66 -9.00 -10.91 4.06
C GLN A 66 -7.91 -11.53 4.92
N LYS A 67 -7.26 -12.61 4.45
CA LYS A 67 -6.14 -13.25 5.18
C LYS A 67 -4.95 -12.30 5.33
N ILE A 68 -4.56 -11.59 4.28
CA ILE A 68 -3.52 -10.55 4.35
C ILE A 68 -3.87 -9.51 5.42
N GLY A 69 -5.09 -8.97 5.37
CA GLY A 69 -5.52 -7.95 6.31
C GLY A 69 -5.50 -8.44 7.76
N MET A 70 -5.99 -9.64 8.02
CA MET A 70 -5.97 -10.25 9.37
C MET A 70 -4.54 -10.50 9.87
N THR A 71 -3.65 -10.99 9.00
CA THR A 71 -2.25 -11.20 9.34
C THR A 71 -1.58 -9.87 9.71
N LEU A 72 -1.78 -8.82 8.91
CA LEU A 72 -1.20 -7.50 9.20
C LEU A 72 -1.74 -6.89 10.50
N MET A 73 -3.04 -7.02 10.77
CA MET A 73 -3.64 -6.56 12.05
C MET A 73 -3.01 -7.24 13.28
N SER A 74 -2.65 -8.51 13.16
CA SER A 74 -2.13 -9.29 14.29
C SER A 74 -0.61 -9.21 14.46
N THR A 75 0.14 -8.82 13.42
CA THR A 75 1.61 -8.91 13.41
C THR A 75 2.31 -7.57 13.27
N VAL A 76 1.71 -6.59 12.58
CA VAL A 76 2.29 -5.25 12.42
C VAL A 76 1.93 -4.40 13.63
N GLY A 77 2.94 -3.86 14.30
CA GLY A 77 2.76 -2.96 15.42
C GLY A 77 2.29 -1.56 15.01
N GLY A 78 1.97 -0.74 16.00
CA GLY A 78 1.58 0.65 15.79
C GLY A 78 0.27 0.86 15.03
N ALA A 79 0.09 2.04 14.46
CA ALA A 79 -1.09 2.38 13.66
C ALA A 79 -1.12 1.63 12.32
N SER A 80 0.05 1.33 11.74
CA SER A 80 0.20 0.74 10.41
C SER A 80 -0.52 -0.61 10.28
N GLY A 81 -0.41 -1.48 11.29
CA GLY A 81 -1.11 -2.77 11.28
C GLY A 81 -2.63 -2.62 11.18
N SER A 82 -3.18 -1.71 11.96
CA SER A 82 -4.61 -1.40 11.93
C SER A 82 -5.06 -0.79 10.59
N LEU A 83 -4.27 0.11 10.01
CA LEU A 83 -4.59 0.80 8.76
C LEU A 83 -4.48 -0.12 7.55
N TYR A 84 -3.33 -0.78 7.37
CA TYR A 84 -3.16 -1.76 6.28
C TYR A 84 -4.12 -2.95 6.42
N GLY A 85 -4.31 -3.45 7.64
CA GLY A 85 -5.28 -4.52 7.88
C GLY A 85 -6.70 -4.12 7.49
N THR A 86 -7.13 -2.90 7.83
CA THR A 86 -8.44 -2.36 7.42
C THR A 86 -8.54 -2.22 5.90
N LEU A 87 -7.48 -1.72 5.24
CA LEU A 87 -7.39 -1.64 3.78
C LEU A 87 -7.70 -3.01 3.13
N PHE A 88 -6.90 -4.01 3.46
CA PHE A 88 -6.99 -5.33 2.82
C PHE A 88 -8.27 -6.09 3.18
N VAL A 89 -8.74 -6.02 4.43
CA VAL A 89 -10.03 -6.63 4.80
C VAL A 89 -11.19 -5.99 4.02
N THR A 90 -11.15 -4.68 3.80
CA THR A 90 -12.19 -3.99 3.02
C THR A 90 -12.12 -4.37 1.55
N ILE A 91 -10.93 -4.45 0.95
CA ILE A 91 -10.74 -4.93 -0.43
C ILE A 91 -11.32 -6.35 -0.55
N GLY A 92 -11.00 -7.26 0.36
CA GLY A 92 -11.51 -8.61 0.34
C GLY A 92 -13.04 -8.69 0.44
N LYS A 93 -13.65 -7.84 1.27
CA LYS A 93 -15.12 -7.74 1.34
C LYS A 93 -15.73 -7.22 0.04
N ALA A 94 -15.11 -6.22 -0.57
CA ALA A 94 -15.59 -5.60 -1.81
C ALA A 94 -15.49 -6.53 -3.03
N LEU A 95 -14.54 -7.48 -3.02
CA LEU A 95 -14.34 -8.48 -4.07
C LEU A 95 -15.20 -9.73 -3.88
N ARG A 96 -15.89 -9.91 -2.74
CA ARG A 96 -16.68 -11.10 -2.48
C ARG A 96 -17.79 -11.23 -3.52
N ASP A 97 -17.96 -12.43 -4.03
CA ASP A 97 -18.97 -12.79 -5.04
C ASP A 97 -18.86 -11.99 -6.36
N LYS A 98 -17.65 -11.45 -6.64
CA LYS A 98 -17.35 -10.74 -7.88
C LYS A 98 -16.23 -11.42 -8.66
N THR A 99 -16.25 -11.25 -9.98
CA THR A 99 -15.08 -11.53 -10.80
C THR A 99 -13.99 -10.52 -10.45
N ALA A 100 -12.81 -11.00 -10.07
CA ALA A 100 -11.69 -10.16 -9.70
C ALA A 100 -10.94 -9.67 -10.96
N ASP A 101 -11.60 -8.83 -11.75
CA ASP A 101 -11.02 -8.11 -12.89
C ASP A 101 -10.48 -6.73 -12.48
N LEU A 102 -9.86 -6.05 -13.41
CA LEU A 102 -9.24 -4.74 -13.15
C LEU A 102 -10.22 -3.69 -12.62
N PRO A 103 -11.43 -3.48 -13.21
CA PRO A 103 -12.41 -2.54 -12.66
C PRO A 103 -12.88 -2.90 -11.25
N ALA A 104 -13.10 -4.19 -10.96
CA ALA A 104 -13.49 -4.65 -9.63
C ALA A 104 -12.39 -4.39 -8.60
N PHE A 105 -11.11 -4.64 -8.95
CA PHE A 105 -9.98 -4.32 -8.09
C PHE A 105 -9.81 -2.82 -7.86
N ALA A 106 -9.94 -1.99 -8.90
CA ALA A 106 -9.86 -0.54 -8.78
C ALA A 106 -10.93 0.01 -7.83
N ALA A 107 -12.17 -0.43 -8.00
CA ALA A 107 -13.27 -0.06 -7.11
C ALA A 107 -13.07 -0.57 -5.68
N ALA A 108 -12.58 -1.80 -5.51
CA ALA A 108 -12.30 -2.38 -4.20
C ALA A 108 -11.15 -1.66 -3.48
N PHE A 109 -10.09 -1.29 -4.22
CA PHE A 109 -8.97 -0.53 -3.66
C PHE A 109 -9.43 0.86 -3.20
N ALA A 110 -10.23 1.57 -3.99
CA ALA A 110 -10.80 2.85 -3.60
C ALA A 110 -11.65 2.74 -2.32
N GLN A 111 -12.52 1.71 -2.20
CA GLN A 111 -13.26 1.45 -0.96
C GLN A 111 -12.33 1.14 0.22
N GLY A 112 -11.25 0.41 -0.02
CA GLY A 112 -10.22 0.15 0.96
C GLY A 112 -9.57 1.44 1.47
N VAL A 113 -9.22 2.36 0.56
CA VAL A 113 -8.65 3.67 0.90
C VAL A 113 -9.62 4.51 1.73
N GLU A 114 -10.90 4.56 1.36
CA GLU A 114 -11.92 5.24 2.16
C GLU A 114 -12.04 4.64 3.58
N SER A 115 -11.91 3.32 3.71
CA SER A 115 -11.91 2.67 5.03
C SER A 115 -10.70 3.05 5.88
N VAL A 116 -9.54 3.29 5.26
CA VAL A 116 -8.34 3.80 5.94
C VAL A 116 -8.53 5.24 6.39
N LYS A 117 -9.15 6.10 5.57
CA LYS A 117 -9.52 7.48 5.97
C LYS A 117 -10.38 7.47 7.22
N LEU A 118 -11.44 6.67 7.22
CA LEU A 118 -12.35 6.55 8.37
C LEU A 118 -11.63 5.98 9.61
N ARG A 119 -10.82 4.95 9.44
CA ARG A 119 -10.08 4.30 10.53
C ARG A 119 -9.03 5.21 11.15
N GLY A 120 -8.28 5.92 10.31
CA GLY A 120 -7.22 6.85 10.71
C GLY A 120 -7.74 8.24 11.10
N LYS A 121 -9.02 8.52 10.83
CA LYS A 121 -9.61 9.88 10.93
C LYS A 121 -8.71 10.91 10.22
N ALA A 122 -8.26 10.56 9.02
CA ALA A 122 -7.30 11.32 8.24
C ALA A 122 -7.76 11.44 6.78
N ASP A 123 -7.25 12.45 6.07
CA ASP A 123 -7.51 12.68 4.66
C ASP A 123 -6.22 13.12 3.93
N ALA A 124 -6.34 13.43 2.64
CA ALA A 124 -5.25 14.01 1.86
C ALA A 124 -4.75 15.33 2.47
N GLY A 125 -3.45 15.58 2.39
CA GLY A 125 -2.83 16.81 2.91
C GLY A 125 -2.44 16.74 4.39
N GLU A 126 -2.66 15.61 5.06
CA GLU A 126 -2.39 15.46 6.49
C GLU A 126 -1.06 14.78 6.80
N LYS A 127 -0.22 14.57 5.80
CA LYS A 127 1.12 13.97 5.88
C LYS A 127 1.09 12.55 6.44
N THR A 128 0.45 11.66 5.66
CA THR A 128 0.26 10.25 6.00
C THR A 128 0.40 9.36 4.77
N MET A 129 0.31 8.04 4.93
CA MET A 129 0.19 7.09 3.81
C MET A 129 -0.99 7.40 2.86
N LEU A 130 -2.00 8.13 3.30
CA LEU A 130 -3.16 8.51 2.48
C LEU A 130 -2.78 9.48 1.35
N ASP A 131 -1.75 10.27 1.54
CA ASP A 131 -1.23 11.18 0.50
C ASP A 131 -0.61 10.42 -0.70
N VAL A 132 -0.39 9.11 -0.54
CA VAL A 132 0.00 8.18 -1.59
C VAL A 132 -1.18 7.32 -2.04
N LEU A 133 -1.92 6.74 -1.10
CA LEU A 133 -2.99 5.79 -1.41
C LEU A 133 -4.16 6.44 -2.16
N ILE A 134 -4.54 7.68 -1.81
CA ILE A 134 -5.64 8.39 -2.45
C ILE A 134 -5.33 8.67 -3.93
N PRO A 135 -4.23 9.35 -4.30
CA PRO A 135 -3.94 9.59 -5.71
C PRO A 135 -3.66 8.30 -6.49
N ALA A 136 -3.06 7.28 -5.88
CA ALA A 136 -2.89 5.98 -6.53
C ALA A 136 -4.24 5.28 -6.83
N ALA A 137 -5.20 5.34 -5.91
CA ALA A 137 -6.54 4.79 -6.12
C ALA A 137 -7.31 5.55 -7.21
N GLN A 138 -7.22 6.87 -7.23
CA GLN A 138 -7.82 7.71 -8.27
C GLN A 138 -7.22 7.41 -9.65
N SER A 139 -5.89 7.33 -9.74
CA SER A 139 -5.19 6.97 -10.97
C SER A 139 -5.62 5.59 -11.46
N LEU A 140 -5.66 4.59 -10.58
CA LEU A 140 -6.09 3.24 -10.92
C LEU A 140 -7.54 3.20 -11.43
N GLN A 141 -8.46 3.92 -10.81
CA GLN A 141 -9.85 3.99 -11.26
C GLN A 141 -9.97 4.65 -12.63
N ASN A 142 -9.32 5.79 -12.84
CA ASN A 142 -9.34 6.50 -14.12
C ASN A 142 -8.78 5.64 -15.25
N SER A 143 -7.71 4.92 -14.98
CA SER A 143 -7.03 4.05 -15.95
C SER A 143 -7.78 2.74 -16.20
N ALA A 144 -8.53 2.23 -15.22
CA ALA A 144 -9.32 1.01 -15.37
C ALA A 144 -10.51 1.19 -16.35
N ASP A 145 -11.02 2.41 -16.47
CA ASP A 145 -12.12 2.77 -17.38
C ASP A 145 -11.61 3.22 -18.76
N ALA A 146 -10.31 3.49 -18.88
CA ALA A 146 -9.69 3.94 -20.11
C ALA A 146 -9.18 2.76 -20.96
N SER A 147 -9.20 2.93 -22.29
CA SER A 147 -8.61 1.97 -23.24
C SER A 147 -7.09 2.15 -23.33
N ILE A 148 -6.38 2.08 -22.20
CA ILE A 148 -4.93 2.18 -22.14
C ILE A 148 -4.28 0.81 -21.92
N SER A 149 -3.00 0.69 -22.22
CA SER A 149 -2.24 -0.52 -21.98
C SER A 149 -2.01 -0.74 -20.47
N LEU A 150 -1.79 -2.00 -20.09
CA LEU A 150 -1.41 -2.33 -18.70
C LEU A 150 -0.14 -1.57 -18.28
N GLN A 151 0.81 -1.42 -19.18
CA GLN A 151 2.07 -0.74 -18.90
C GLN A 151 1.84 0.75 -18.58
N GLU A 152 1.00 1.44 -19.36
CA GLU A 152 0.62 2.83 -19.10
C GLU A 152 -0.12 2.97 -17.77
N LEU A 153 -1.09 2.10 -17.51
CA LEU A 153 -1.81 2.07 -16.22
C LEU A 153 -0.86 1.94 -15.03
N LEU A 154 0.06 0.98 -15.07
CA LEU A 154 1.02 0.76 -13.99
C LEU A 154 1.99 1.93 -13.82
N ALA A 155 2.40 2.58 -14.93
CA ALA A 155 3.22 3.78 -14.90
C ALA A 155 2.47 4.96 -14.24
N ASP A 156 1.21 5.19 -14.61
CA ASP A 156 0.38 6.26 -14.06
C ASP A 156 0.15 6.10 -12.55
N VAL A 157 -0.17 4.89 -12.10
CA VAL A 157 -0.36 4.60 -10.66
C VAL A 157 0.94 4.78 -9.89
N THR A 158 2.06 4.33 -10.43
CA THR A 158 3.37 4.47 -9.80
C THR A 158 3.78 5.95 -9.71
N HIS A 159 3.57 6.71 -10.79
CA HIS A 159 3.84 8.15 -10.81
C HIS A 159 2.97 8.93 -9.82
N ALA A 160 1.69 8.59 -9.72
CA ALA A 160 0.79 9.19 -8.73
C ALA A 160 1.28 8.94 -7.29
N ALA A 161 1.77 7.71 -7.01
CA ALA A 161 2.33 7.36 -5.71
C ALA A 161 3.63 8.14 -5.41
N GLU A 162 4.53 8.30 -6.38
CA GLU A 162 5.78 9.07 -6.26
C GLU A 162 5.49 10.55 -5.99
N THR A 163 4.57 11.13 -6.74
CA THR A 163 4.14 12.51 -6.55
C THR A 163 3.56 12.72 -5.15
N GLY A 164 2.74 11.78 -4.68
CA GLY A 164 2.15 11.80 -3.34
C GLY A 164 3.19 11.81 -2.23
N VAL A 165 4.22 10.97 -2.33
CA VAL A 165 5.34 10.95 -1.36
C VAL A 165 6.02 12.31 -1.27
N GLU A 166 6.44 12.86 -2.42
CA GLU A 166 7.16 14.14 -2.42
C GLU A 166 6.29 15.30 -1.92
N ALA A 167 4.98 15.26 -2.15
CA ALA A 167 4.05 16.26 -1.63
C ALA A 167 4.07 16.30 -0.10
N THR A 168 4.27 15.16 0.59
CA THR A 168 4.30 15.12 2.06
C THR A 168 5.40 15.98 2.66
N ARG A 169 6.48 16.24 1.92
CA ARG A 169 7.60 17.10 2.37
C ARG A 169 7.13 18.51 2.77
N LYS A 170 6.15 19.06 2.06
CA LYS A 170 5.63 20.42 2.27
C LYS A 170 4.41 20.45 3.19
N MET A 171 3.90 19.31 3.62
CA MET A 171 2.72 19.21 4.47
C MET A 171 3.07 19.35 5.94
N LEU A 172 2.21 19.98 6.71
CA LEU A 172 2.21 19.94 8.16
C LEU A 172 1.56 18.64 8.62
N ALA A 173 2.23 17.88 9.49
CA ALA A 173 1.62 16.68 10.05
C ALA A 173 0.50 17.03 11.04
N THR A 174 -0.69 16.48 10.81
CA THR A 174 -1.86 16.65 11.69
C THR A 174 -2.27 15.32 12.33
N LYS A 175 -1.67 14.21 11.92
CA LYS A 175 -1.94 12.85 12.40
C LYS A 175 -0.67 12.13 12.81
N GLY A 176 -0.87 11.04 13.55
CA GLY A 176 0.23 10.19 13.99
C GLY A 176 1.22 10.90 14.92
N ARG A 177 2.40 10.31 15.08
CA ARG A 177 3.44 10.84 15.98
C ARG A 177 4.02 12.17 15.49
N ALA A 178 4.15 12.33 14.18
CA ALA A 178 4.67 13.56 13.57
C ALA A 178 3.85 14.81 13.92
N SER A 179 2.55 14.66 14.22
CA SER A 179 1.68 15.81 14.59
C SER A 179 2.11 16.51 15.88
N PHE A 180 2.79 15.82 16.79
CA PHE A 180 3.31 16.42 18.02
C PHE A 180 4.49 17.36 17.79
N LEU A 181 5.09 17.32 16.60
CA LEU A 181 6.23 18.18 16.24
C LEU A 181 5.81 19.53 15.67
N GLY A 182 4.54 19.70 15.28
CA GLY A 182 4.06 20.92 14.64
C GLY A 182 4.90 21.26 13.39
N GLU A 183 5.35 22.51 13.28
CA GLU A 183 6.13 23.00 12.13
C GLU A 183 7.46 22.25 11.91
N ARG A 184 8.01 21.60 12.93
CA ARG A 184 9.21 20.76 12.78
C ARG A 184 8.96 19.53 11.91
N SER A 185 7.72 19.18 11.62
CA SER A 185 7.39 18.13 10.66
C SER A 185 7.57 18.55 9.20
N LEU A 186 7.63 19.85 8.91
CA LEU A 186 7.88 20.39 7.57
C LEU A 186 9.29 20.04 7.08
N GLY A 187 9.44 19.86 5.77
CA GLY A 187 10.73 19.51 5.14
C GLY A 187 11.04 18.03 5.12
N HIS A 188 10.33 17.20 5.87
CA HIS A 188 10.52 15.75 5.94
C HIS A 188 9.45 15.01 5.13
N ILE A 189 9.82 13.88 4.54
CA ILE A 189 8.89 12.93 3.93
C ILE A 189 8.26 12.08 5.04
N ASP A 190 6.97 11.74 4.90
CA ASP A 190 6.32 10.78 5.78
C ASP A 190 6.80 9.34 5.52
N ALA A 191 7.21 8.62 6.55
CA ALA A 191 7.70 7.25 6.45
C ALA A 191 6.62 6.28 5.96
N GLY A 192 5.36 6.47 6.42
CA GLY A 192 4.22 5.67 5.98
C GLY A 192 3.87 5.89 4.50
N ALA A 193 3.92 7.13 4.03
CA ALA A 193 3.79 7.47 2.61
C ALA A 193 4.91 6.81 1.79
N LYS A 194 6.18 6.89 2.27
CA LYS A 194 7.31 6.27 1.58
C LYS A 194 7.16 4.75 1.45
N THR A 195 6.78 4.06 2.50
CA THR A 195 6.57 2.60 2.42
C THR A 195 5.38 2.23 1.55
N ALA A 196 4.29 3.00 1.55
CA ALA A 196 3.16 2.78 0.64
C ALA A 196 3.59 2.91 -0.83
N GLN A 197 4.39 3.93 -1.17
CA GLN A 197 4.95 4.10 -2.52
C GLN A 197 5.85 2.93 -2.92
N LEU A 198 6.76 2.49 -2.05
CA LEU A 198 7.64 1.36 -2.31
C LEU A 198 6.86 0.07 -2.59
N MET A 199 5.80 -0.19 -1.82
CA MET A 199 4.94 -1.35 -2.02
C MET A 199 4.17 -1.28 -3.34
N ILE A 200 3.59 -0.12 -3.70
CA ILE A 200 2.90 0.08 -4.99
C ILE A 200 3.87 -0.16 -6.14
N ALA A 201 5.07 0.40 -6.09
CA ALA A 201 6.09 0.21 -7.13
C ALA A 201 6.51 -1.27 -7.28
N ALA A 202 6.71 -1.97 -6.16
CA ALA A 202 7.05 -3.40 -6.17
C ALA A 202 5.93 -4.26 -6.78
N ILE A 203 4.67 -3.99 -6.42
CA ILE A 203 3.50 -4.67 -7.00
C ILE A 203 3.43 -4.42 -8.51
N ALA A 204 3.57 -3.16 -8.94
CA ALA A 204 3.53 -2.79 -10.35
C ALA A 204 4.62 -3.48 -11.17
N ALA A 205 5.84 -3.56 -10.66
CA ALA A 205 6.95 -4.24 -11.32
C ALA A 205 6.70 -5.74 -11.51
N VAL A 206 6.12 -6.42 -10.50
CA VAL A 206 5.79 -7.85 -10.62
C VAL A 206 4.67 -8.07 -11.62
N ILE A 207 3.63 -7.24 -11.62
CA ILE A 207 2.51 -7.34 -12.57
C ILE A 207 3.01 -7.09 -14.00
N ALA A 208 3.82 -6.06 -14.23
CA ALA A 208 4.41 -5.74 -15.54
C ALA A 208 5.22 -6.92 -16.10
N SER A 209 6.03 -7.57 -15.25
CA SER A 209 6.83 -8.74 -15.68
C SER A 209 6.01 -10.00 -15.94
N SER A 210 4.79 -10.09 -15.41
CA SER A 210 3.91 -11.25 -15.58
C SER A 210 3.00 -11.15 -16.80
N GLY A 211 2.81 -9.95 -17.34
CA GLY A 211 2.00 -9.68 -18.54
C GLY A 211 2.79 -9.67 -19.85
N ALA A 212 4.12 -9.87 -19.82
CA ALA A 212 4.90 -10.01 -21.03
C ALA A 212 4.60 -11.38 -21.67
N PRO A 213 4.19 -11.46 -22.94
CA PRO A 213 4.06 -12.74 -23.62
C PRO A 213 5.43 -13.39 -23.71
N THR A 214 5.53 -14.65 -23.22
CA THR A 214 6.68 -15.54 -23.47
C THR A 214 6.72 -15.96 -24.91
#